data_70265ebcfd8cf9e1b3d380416a9280b4
#
_entry.id   70265ebcfd8cf9e1b3d380416a9280b4
#
_cell.length_a   1.000
_cell.length_b   1.000
_cell.length_c   1.000
_cell.angle_alpha   90.00
_cell.angle_beta   90.00
_cell.angle_gamma   90.00
#
_symmetry.space_group_name_H-M   'P 1'
#
loop_
_entity.id
_entity.type
_entity.pdbx_description
1 polymer ?
#
loop_
_entity_poly.entity_id
_entity_poly.type
_entity_poly.pdbx_seq_one_letter_code
_entity_poly.pdbx_strand_id
1 'polypeptide(L)'
;MTGVQTCALPISDEDAQELLESIGLTEPGLTTLARVGFKNLGLQTYLTAGPKEARAWTIHKGDSAPAAAGVIHTDFQKGFIKAEVVSFADLMQYGSMQSAKEHGKVRMEGKDYIMQDGDVVEFRFNV
;
A
#
# COMPACT_ATOMS: atom_id res chain seq x y z
N MET A 1 3.69 19.96 14.40
CA MET A 1 4.97 19.29 14.59
C MET A 1 6.12 20.02 13.92
N THR A 2 6.03 21.34 13.92
CA THR A 2 7.05 22.18 13.31
C THR A 2 8.42 22.09 13.99
N GLY A 3 8.46 21.86 15.31
CA GLY A 3 9.73 21.72 16.04
C GLY A 3 10.57 20.51 15.61
N VAL A 4 9.91 19.42 15.23
CA VAL A 4 10.60 18.22 14.73
C VAL A 4 11.21 18.47 13.35
N GLN A 5 10.45 19.17 12.49
CA GLN A 5 10.94 19.50 11.15
C GLN A 5 12.12 20.48 11.18
N THR A 6 12.09 21.46 12.09
CA THR A 6 13.19 22.44 12.21
C THR A 6 14.46 21.81 12.76
N CYS A 7 14.38 20.76 13.54
CA CYS A 7 15.54 20.02 14.05
C CYS A 7 16.08 18.99 13.05
N ALA A 8 15.27 18.59 12.06
CA ALA A 8 15.68 17.63 11.04
C ALA A 8 16.43 18.35 9.93
N LEU A 9 17.73 18.22 9.88
CA LEU A 9 18.54 18.77 8.79
C LEU A 9 18.34 17.93 7.54
N PRO A 10 18.22 18.57 6.35
CA PRO A 10 18.18 17.80 5.12
C PRO A 10 19.53 17.15 4.85
N ILE A 11 19.55 15.82 4.82
CA ILE A 11 20.72 15.01 4.50
C ILE A 11 20.34 14.05 3.38
N SER A 12 21.34 13.55 2.65
CA SER A 12 21.11 12.57 1.61
C SER A 12 20.60 11.25 2.23
N ASP A 13 19.91 10.43 1.43
CA ASP A 13 19.43 9.13 1.88
C ASP A 13 20.56 8.22 2.35
N GLU A 14 21.70 8.28 1.70
CA GLU A 14 22.90 7.53 2.07
C GLU A 14 23.44 7.96 3.44
N ASP A 15 23.57 9.26 3.66
CA ASP A 15 24.02 9.80 4.95
C ASP A 15 23.05 9.49 6.06
N ALA A 16 21.73 9.55 5.78
CA ALA A 16 20.70 9.19 6.73
C ALA A 16 20.80 7.71 7.13
N GLN A 17 21.01 6.83 6.16
CA GLN A 17 21.17 5.40 6.42
C GLN A 17 22.40 5.11 7.26
N GLU A 18 23.53 5.73 6.94
CA GLU A 18 24.76 5.58 7.69
C GLU A 18 24.60 6.06 9.13
N LEU A 19 23.94 7.19 9.33
CA LEU A 19 23.65 7.69 10.67
C LEU A 19 22.78 6.73 11.48
N LEU A 20 21.74 6.18 10.86
CA LEU A 20 20.83 5.21 11.50
C LEU A 20 21.57 3.95 11.92
N GLU A 21 22.44 3.44 11.06
CA GLU A 21 23.26 2.26 11.37
C GLU A 21 24.20 2.53 12.54
N SER A 22 24.78 3.73 12.61
CA SER A 22 25.71 4.11 13.66
C SER A 22 25.06 4.15 15.06
N ILE A 23 23.77 4.38 15.14
CA ILE A 23 23.02 4.41 16.40
C ILE A 23 22.18 3.13 16.63
N GLY A 24 22.35 2.13 15.77
CA GLY A 24 21.69 0.82 15.91
C GLY A 24 20.25 0.78 15.46
N LEU A 25 19.80 1.73 14.66
CA LEU A 25 18.46 1.75 14.09
C LEU A 25 18.49 1.25 12.65
N THR A 26 17.39 0.61 12.22
CA THR A 26 17.25 0.05 10.87
C THR A 26 16.38 0.91 9.96
N GLU A 27 15.62 1.83 10.53
CA GLU A 27 14.72 2.70 9.77
C GLU A 27 14.63 4.10 10.39
N PRO A 28 14.28 5.15 9.59
CA PRO A 28 14.05 6.49 10.13
C PRO A 28 12.95 6.52 11.20
N GLY A 29 13.10 7.38 12.20
CA GLY A 29 12.10 7.53 13.27
C GLY A 29 10.71 7.89 12.75
N LEU A 30 10.64 8.69 11.68
CA LEU A 30 9.37 9.05 11.05
C LEU A 30 8.66 7.82 10.47
N THR A 31 9.40 6.91 9.84
CA THR A 31 8.86 5.66 9.30
C THR A 31 8.33 4.77 10.43
N THR A 32 9.08 4.64 11.51
CA THR A 32 8.65 3.89 12.69
C THR A 32 7.39 4.48 13.29
N LEU A 33 7.33 5.81 13.43
CA LEU A 33 6.16 6.50 13.97
C LEU A 33 4.93 6.28 13.10
N ALA A 34 5.06 6.40 11.78
CA ALA A 34 3.96 6.16 10.85
C ALA A 34 3.46 4.72 10.92
N ARG A 35 4.36 3.75 10.95
CA ARG A 35 4.02 2.32 11.04
C ARG A 35 3.27 2.00 12.33
N VAL A 36 3.78 2.46 13.46
CA VAL A 36 3.15 2.25 14.77
C VAL A 36 1.82 3.00 14.85
N GLY A 37 1.75 4.22 14.34
CA GLY A 37 0.52 5.01 14.28
C GLY A 37 -0.56 4.32 13.47
N PHE A 38 -0.24 3.82 12.29
CA PHE A 38 -1.17 3.07 11.44
C PHE A 38 -1.67 1.81 12.14
N LYS A 39 -0.78 1.07 12.79
CA LYS A 39 -1.14 -0.14 13.52
C LYS A 39 -2.10 0.17 14.68
N ASN A 40 -1.82 1.21 15.47
CA ASN A 40 -2.64 1.59 16.61
C ASN A 40 -4.01 2.14 16.20
N LEU A 41 -4.10 2.79 15.04
CA LEU A 41 -5.35 3.32 14.50
C LEU A 41 -6.14 2.27 13.73
N GLY A 42 -5.59 1.07 13.55
CA GLY A 42 -6.23 0.02 12.76
C GLY A 42 -6.27 0.34 11.26
N LEU A 43 -5.28 1.07 10.79
CA LEU A 43 -5.14 1.43 9.38
C LEU A 43 -4.18 0.51 8.65
N GLN A 44 -4.40 0.36 7.36
CA GLN A 44 -3.48 -0.36 6.49
C GLN A 44 -3.47 0.30 5.11
N THR A 45 -2.50 -0.07 4.30
CA THR A 45 -2.31 0.50 2.98
C THR A 45 -2.43 -0.57 1.92
N TYR A 46 -3.13 -0.26 0.83
CA TYR A 46 -3.08 -1.05 -0.39
C TYR A 46 -2.64 -0.17 -1.55
N LEU A 47 -2.21 -0.80 -2.63
CA LEU A 47 -1.68 -0.12 -3.79
C LEU A 47 -2.55 -0.41 -5.01
N THR A 48 -2.74 0.61 -5.85
CA THR A 48 -3.32 0.42 -7.17
C THR A 48 -2.23 0.68 -8.22
N ALA A 49 -2.13 -0.21 -9.19
CA ALA A 49 -1.19 -0.07 -10.30
C ALA A 49 -1.97 -0.02 -11.60
N GLY A 50 -1.90 1.10 -12.28
CA GLY A 50 -2.51 1.30 -13.58
C GLY A 50 -1.48 1.62 -14.65
N PRO A 51 -1.89 1.70 -15.93
CA PRO A 51 -0.97 2.00 -17.02
C PRO A 51 -0.29 3.37 -16.90
N LYS A 52 -0.92 4.30 -16.19
CA LYS A 52 -0.45 5.68 -16.09
C LYS A 52 0.12 6.04 -14.74
N GLU A 53 -0.32 5.38 -13.67
CA GLU A 53 0.17 5.67 -12.32
C GLU A 53 0.02 4.48 -11.38
N ALA A 54 0.86 4.48 -10.35
CA ALA A 54 0.71 3.62 -9.19
C ALA A 54 0.46 4.52 -7.98
N ARG A 55 -0.49 4.15 -7.13
CA ARG A 55 -0.90 4.97 -5.99
C ARG A 55 -1.16 4.14 -4.75
N ALA A 56 -0.81 4.69 -3.60
CA ALA A 56 -1.09 4.09 -2.30
C ALA A 56 -2.38 4.70 -1.72
N TRP A 57 -3.20 3.85 -1.11
CA TRP A 57 -4.45 4.24 -0.48
C TRP A 57 -4.50 3.72 0.94
N THR A 58 -5.02 4.51 1.85
CA THR A 58 -5.18 4.13 3.24
C THR A 58 -6.60 3.64 3.49
N ILE A 59 -6.73 2.47 4.12
CA ILE A 59 -8.01 1.87 4.49
C ILE A 59 -7.93 1.41 5.95
N HIS A 60 -9.09 1.03 6.50
CA HIS A 60 -9.15 0.44 7.83
C HIS A 60 -8.90 -1.06 7.74
N LYS A 61 -8.25 -1.57 8.76
CA LYS A 61 -8.01 -3.01 8.88
C LYS A 61 -9.36 -3.75 8.95
N GLY A 62 -9.52 -4.75 8.10
CA GLY A 62 -10.77 -5.49 8.00
C GLY A 62 -11.72 -4.99 6.91
N ASP A 63 -11.37 -3.93 6.18
CA ASP A 63 -12.19 -3.46 5.06
C ASP A 63 -12.22 -4.49 3.94
N SER A 64 -13.41 -4.68 3.37
CA SER A 64 -13.60 -5.54 2.19
C SER A 64 -13.11 -4.86 0.91
N ALA A 65 -12.95 -5.63 -0.15
CA ALA A 65 -12.55 -5.10 -1.46
C ALA A 65 -13.50 -4.00 -1.96
N PRO A 66 -14.84 -4.12 -1.89
CA PRO A 66 -15.73 -3.02 -2.24
C PRO A 66 -15.55 -1.77 -1.39
N ALA A 67 -15.35 -1.93 -0.08
CA ALA A 67 -15.10 -0.80 0.82
C ALA A 67 -13.80 -0.10 0.45
N ALA A 68 -12.75 -0.85 0.14
CA ALA A 68 -11.47 -0.30 -0.31
C ALA A 68 -11.62 0.44 -1.65
N ALA A 69 -12.39 -0.10 -2.58
CA ALA A 69 -12.68 0.56 -3.85
C ALA A 69 -13.43 1.88 -3.65
N GLY A 70 -14.31 1.93 -2.66
CA GLY A 70 -15.06 3.13 -2.29
C GLY A 70 -14.19 4.28 -1.79
N VAL A 71 -13.00 4.01 -1.30
CA VAL A 71 -12.02 5.05 -0.92
C VAL A 71 -11.54 5.82 -2.15
N ILE A 72 -11.45 5.16 -3.30
CA ILE A 72 -11.08 5.80 -4.56
C ILE A 72 -12.25 6.62 -5.09
N HIS A 73 -13.41 6.01 -5.22
CA HIS A 73 -14.63 6.63 -5.67
C HIS A 73 -15.84 5.80 -5.28
N THR A 74 -16.94 6.47 -4.89
CA THR A 74 -18.17 5.77 -4.45
C THR A 74 -18.76 4.87 -5.55
N ASP A 75 -18.63 5.27 -6.80
CA ASP A 75 -19.12 4.47 -7.93
C ASP A 75 -18.39 3.14 -8.05
N PHE A 76 -17.13 3.08 -7.67
CA PHE A 76 -16.35 1.85 -7.69
C PHE A 76 -16.88 0.84 -6.66
N GLN A 77 -17.35 1.33 -5.52
CA GLN A 77 -17.99 0.48 -4.52
C GLN A 77 -19.33 -0.06 -5.02
N LYS A 78 -20.15 0.82 -5.58
CA LYS A 78 -21.48 0.45 -6.08
C LYS A 78 -21.41 -0.51 -7.27
N GLY A 79 -20.50 -0.25 -8.19
CA GLY A 79 -20.34 -1.03 -9.40
C GLY A 79 -19.32 -2.16 -9.31
N PHE A 80 -18.84 -2.47 -8.12
CA PHE A 80 -17.79 -3.46 -7.91
C PHE A 80 -18.20 -4.83 -8.46
N ILE A 81 -17.32 -5.44 -9.26
CA ILE A 81 -17.49 -6.78 -9.81
C ILE A 81 -16.50 -7.75 -9.15
N LYS A 82 -15.22 -7.46 -9.28
CA LYS A 82 -14.13 -8.28 -8.73
C LYS A 82 -12.86 -7.45 -8.58
N ALA A 83 -11.90 -7.99 -7.86
CA ALA A 83 -10.57 -7.40 -7.72
C ALA A 83 -9.52 -8.40 -8.16
N GLU A 84 -8.56 -7.94 -8.93
CA GLU A 84 -7.34 -8.70 -9.24
C GLU A 84 -6.28 -8.29 -8.23
N VAL A 85 -5.86 -9.23 -7.38
CA VAL A 85 -4.99 -8.95 -6.23
C VAL A 85 -3.69 -9.72 -6.36
N VAL A 86 -2.59 -9.02 -6.16
CA VAL A 86 -1.26 -9.63 -6.06
C VAL A 86 -0.54 -9.01 -4.88
N SER A 87 0.29 -9.80 -4.17
CA SER A 87 1.10 -9.24 -3.09
C SER A 87 2.20 -8.36 -3.66
N PHE A 88 2.60 -7.35 -2.90
CA PHE A 88 3.68 -6.45 -3.31
C PHE A 88 4.98 -7.23 -3.59
N ALA A 89 5.29 -8.23 -2.76
CA ALA A 89 6.48 -9.05 -2.94
C ALA A 89 6.45 -9.80 -4.27
N ASP A 90 5.31 -10.41 -4.62
CA ASP A 90 5.15 -11.12 -5.89
C ASP A 90 5.24 -10.17 -7.08
N LEU A 91 4.63 -8.99 -6.97
CA LEU A 91 4.70 -7.99 -8.03
C LEU A 91 6.14 -7.54 -8.28
N MET A 92 6.90 -7.30 -7.24
CA MET A 92 8.31 -6.92 -7.35
C MET A 92 9.16 -8.04 -7.93
N GLN A 93 8.86 -9.29 -7.59
CA GLN A 93 9.58 -10.45 -8.12
C GLN A 93 9.39 -10.60 -9.62
N TYR A 94 8.18 -10.38 -10.12
CA TYR A 94 7.84 -10.56 -11.54
C TYR A 94 7.87 -9.27 -12.36
N GLY A 95 7.98 -8.13 -11.71
CA GLY A 95 8.17 -6.83 -12.35
C GLY A 95 6.90 -6.17 -12.91
N SER A 96 5.81 -6.90 -13.07
CA SER A 96 4.54 -6.35 -13.57
C SER A 96 3.35 -7.23 -13.18
N MET A 97 2.17 -6.64 -13.20
CA MET A 97 0.90 -7.37 -12.99
C MET A 97 0.71 -8.47 -14.02
N GLN A 98 1.06 -8.20 -15.27
CA GLN A 98 0.91 -9.19 -16.35
C GLN A 98 1.83 -10.39 -16.13
N SER A 99 3.10 -10.16 -15.81
CA SER A 99 4.03 -11.24 -15.52
C SER A 99 3.60 -12.06 -14.30
N ALA A 100 3.13 -11.39 -13.24
CA ALA A 100 2.60 -12.07 -12.07
C ALA A 100 1.38 -12.92 -12.42
N LYS A 101 0.52 -12.43 -13.30
CA LYS A 101 -0.67 -13.14 -13.78
C LYS A 101 -0.29 -14.39 -14.59
N GLU A 102 0.69 -14.27 -15.46
CA GLU A 102 1.20 -15.40 -16.25
C GLU A 102 1.78 -16.52 -15.37
N HIS A 103 2.35 -16.16 -14.22
CA HIS A 103 2.89 -17.09 -13.24
C HIS A 103 1.86 -17.57 -12.20
N GLY A 104 0.60 -17.17 -12.35
CA GLY A 104 -0.49 -17.59 -11.45
C GLY A 104 -0.45 -16.96 -10.08
N LYS A 105 0.20 -15.81 -9.92
CA LYS A 105 0.31 -15.10 -8.64
C LYS A 105 -0.78 -14.08 -8.40
N VAL A 106 -1.49 -13.67 -9.45
CA VAL A 106 -2.63 -12.78 -9.35
C VAL A 106 -3.88 -13.58 -9.00
N ARG A 107 -4.57 -13.16 -7.95
CA ARG A 107 -5.80 -13.80 -7.48
C ARG A 107 -7.00 -12.97 -7.92
N MET A 108 -8.09 -13.67 -8.27
CA MET A 108 -9.38 -13.04 -8.53
C MET A 108 -10.21 -13.12 -7.27
N GLU A 109 -10.53 -11.97 -6.68
CA GLU A 109 -11.27 -11.91 -5.43
C GLU A 109 -12.61 -11.19 -5.62
N GLY A 110 -13.63 -11.66 -4.92
CA GLY A 110 -14.98 -11.11 -4.97
C GLY A 110 -15.26 -10.10 -3.86
N LYS A 111 -16.55 -9.83 -3.65
CA LYS A 111 -17.02 -8.85 -2.67
C LYS A 111 -16.71 -9.21 -1.22
N ASP A 112 -16.49 -10.48 -0.93
CA ASP A 112 -16.22 -10.96 0.41
C ASP A 112 -14.74 -10.93 0.80
N TYR A 113 -13.87 -10.56 -0.14
CA TYR A 113 -12.45 -10.50 0.13
C TYR A 113 -12.14 -9.37 1.10
N ILE A 114 -11.37 -9.70 2.14
CA ILE A 114 -10.87 -8.73 3.11
C ILE A 114 -9.45 -8.32 2.69
N MET A 115 -9.26 -7.03 2.48
CA MET A 115 -7.98 -6.47 2.03
C MET A 115 -6.88 -6.74 3.05
N GLN A 116 -5.69 -7.04 2.54
CA GLN A 116 -4.48 -7.23 3.34
C GLN A 116 -3.53 -6.07 3.12
N ASP A 117 -2.72 -5.77 4.14
CA ASP A 117 -1.71 -4.72 4.02
C ASP A 117 -0.69 -5.09 2.94
N GLY A 118 -0.39 -4.13 2.08
CA GLY A 118 0.56 -4.32 0.98
C GLY A 118 -0.01 -5.00 -0.25
N ASP A 119 -1.32 -5.24 -0.32
CA ASP A 119 -1.94 -5.76 -1.54
C ASP A 119 -1.83 -4.76 -2.68
N VAL A 120 -1.49 -5.24 -3.86
CA VAL A 120 -1.58 -4.48 -5.12
C VAL A 120 -2.81 -4.95 -5.86
N VAL A 121 -3.71 -4.04 -6.17
CA VAL A 121 -5.06 -4.37 -6.63
C VAL A 121 -5.43 -3.63 -7.90
N GLU A 122 -6.09 -4.32 -8.80
CA GLU A 122 -6.78 -3.72 -9.93
C GLU A 122 -8.26 -4.06 -9.80
N PHE A 123 -9.10 -3.05 -9.56
CA PHE A 123 -10.53 -3.25 -9.41
C PHE A 123 -11.22 -3.31 -10.76
N ARG A 124 -12.10 -4.28 -10.91
CA ARG A 124 -13.03 -4.37 -12.04
C ARG A 124 -14.40 -3.93 -11.56
N PHE A 125 -14.97 -2.96 -12.22
CA PHE A 125 -16.26 -2.39 -11.87
C PHE A 125 -17.05 -2.05 -13.13
N ASN A 126 -18.35 -1.95 -12.95
CA ASN A 126 -19.28 -1.54 -14.00
C ASN A 126 -20.18 -0.43 -13.45
N VAL A 127 -20.02 0.76 -13.97
CA VAL A 127 -20.76 1.96 -13.52
C VAL A 127 -21.61 2.49 -14.65
#